data_9f51b211fb5b63d2802cc16fd866d633
#
_entry.id   9f51b211fb5b63d2802cc16fd866d633
#
_cell.length_a   1.000
_cell.length_b   1.000
_cell.length_c   1.000
_cell.angle_alpha   90.00
_cell.angle_beta   90.00
_cell.angle_gamma   90.00
#
_symmetry.space_group_name_H-M   'P 1'
#
loop_
_entity.id
_entity.type
_entity.pdbx_description
1 polymer ?
#
loop_
_entity_poly.entity_id
_entity_poly.type
_entity_poly.pdbx_seq_one_letter_code
_entity_poly.pdbx_strand_id
1 'polypeptide(L)'
;MQSLLILGRQPAIGIAEVESLYGADKITPVGSKAVIVDIDPCLLAFDRLGGSLKFCKVLTELDTTNWNKITKFLIDVSPGHSEKMPEGKMNLGISAIGLNVSPAKIESTSLSVKKAIRKTSRPVRVVPNKEIEISTPQVIHNDLCG
;
A
#
# COMPACT_ATOMS: atom_id res chain seq x y z
N MET A 1 12.41 9.91 -3.68
CA MET A 1 11.39 8.82 -3.60
C MET A 1 10.50 9.14 -2.41
N GLN A 2 9.21 8.93 -2.51
CA GLN A 2 8.25 9.36 -1.48
C GLN A 2 7.71 8.17 -0.69
N SER A 3 7.42 8.42 0.58
CA SER A 3 6.75 7.49 1.49
C SER A 3 5.30 7.91 1.70
N LEU A 4 4.41 6.95 1.85
CA LEU A 4 3.03 7.17 2.29
C LEU A 4 2.87 6.55 3.67
N LEU A 5 2.36 7.32 4.62
CA LEU A 5 2.01 6.86 5.95
C LEU A 5 0.49 6.78 6.08
N ILE A 6 0.00 5.67 6.61
CA ILE A 6 -1.40 5.50 7.01
C ILE A 6 -1.50 5.80 8.49
N LEU A 7 -2.29 6.79 8.82
CA LEU A 7 -2.42 7.33 10.17
C LEU A 7 -3.42 6.53 11.01
N GLY A 8 -3.21 6.54 12.31
CA GLY A 8 -4.07 5.90 13.29
C GLY A 8 -5.36 6.68 13.58
N ARG A 9 -5.93 6.42 14.76
CA ARG A 9 -7.22 7.00 15.18
C ARG A 9 -7.23 8.52 15.30
N GLN A 10 -6.07 9.11 15.58
CA GLN A 10 -5.90 10.55 15.74
C GLN A 10 -4.91 11.09 14.70
N PRO A 11 -5.37 11.34 13.46
CA PRO A 11 -4.50 11.73 12.37
C PRO A 11 -3.69 12.99 12.64
N ALA A 12 -4.27 13.97 13.36
CA ALA A 12 -3.57 15.21 13.70
C ALA A 12 -2.31 14.96 14.55
N ILE A 13 -2.35 14.01 15.48
CA ILE A 13 -1.16 13.63 16.28
C ILE A 13 -0.14 12.95 15.39
N GLY A 14 -0.57 12.02 14.54
CA GLY A 14 0.33 11.35 13.59
C GLY A 14 1.01 12.34 12.64
N ILE A 15 0.30 13.34 12.14
CA ILE A 15 0.89 14.40 11.32
C ILE A 15 1.91 15.21 12.13
N ALA A 16 1.57 15.64 13.36
CA ALA A 16 2.48 16.41 14.20
C ALA A 16 3.78 15.64 14.54
N GLU A 17 3.70 14.32 14.75
CA GLU A 17 4.90 13.47 14.92
C GLU A 17 5.78 13.49 13.67
N VAL A 18 5.18 13.32 12.49
CA VAL A 18 5.91 13.32 11.22
C VAL A 18 6.52 14.69 10.95
N GLU A 19 5.79 15.77 11.20
CA GLU A 19 6.30 17.15 11.10
C GLU A 19 7.49 17.39 12.01
N SER A 20 7.40 16.91 13.24
CA SER A 20 8.49 17.04 14.22
C SER A 20 9.78 16.34 13.80
N LEU A 21 9.67 15.22 13.07
CA LEU A 21 10.84 14.46 12.64
C LEU A 21 11.43 14.92 11.31
N TYR A 22 10.58 15.36 10.37
CA TYR A 22 11.01 15.57 8.99
C TYR A 22 10.80 17.00 8.47
N GLY A 23 10.05 17.83 9.20
CA GLY A 23 9.69 19.18 8.79
C GLY A 23 8.36 19.26 8.04
N ALA A 24 7.61 20.33 8.27
CA ALA A 24 6.30 20.55 7.66
C ALA A 24 6.36 20.75 6.13
N ASP A 25 7.50 21.21 5.62
CA ASP A 25 7.75 21.44 4.19
C ASP A 25 7.82 20.13 3.37
N LYS A 26 8.05 18.99 4.03
CA LYS A 26 8.15 17.68 3.39
C LYS A 26 6.87 16.85 3.47
N ILE A 27 5.80 17.41 3.98
CA ILE A 27 4.59 16.68 4.30
C ILE A 27 3.42 17.18 3.47
N THR A 28 2.68 16.25 2.87
CA THR A 28 1.44 16.53 2.14
C THR A 28 0.34 15.60 2.66
N PRO A 29 -0.65 16.11 3.41
CA PRO A 29 -1.80 15.32 3.84
C PRO A 29 -2.60 14.82 2.63
N VAL A 30 -3.03 13.56 2.70
CA VAL A 30 -3.86 12.91 1.67
C VAL A 30 -5.15 12.41 2.31
N GLY A 31 -6.24 13.10 2.02
CA GLY A 31 -7.51 12.81 2.67
C GLY A 31 -7.42 12.99 4.20
N SER A 32 -8.18 12.18 4.95
CA SER A 32 -8.25 12.28 6.41
C SER A 32 -7.38 11.27 7.17
N LYS A 33 -6.74 10.31 6.47
CA LYS A 33 -6.07 9.17 7.13
C LYS A 33 -4.68 8.86 6.59
N ALA A 34 -4.16 9.68 5.70
CA ALA A 34 -2.87 9.41 5.11
C ALA A 34 -2.04 10.70 4.94
N VAL A 35 -0.74 10.54 4.87
CA VAL A 35 0.20 11.63 4.59
C VAL A 35 1.31 11.12 3.68
N ILE A 36 1.62 11.88 2.63
CA ILE A 36 2.81 11.68 1.83
C ILE A 36 3.95 12.44 2.48
N VAL A 37 5.10 11.79 2.59
CA VAL A 37 6.33 12.37 3.12
C VAL A 37 7.39 12.30 2.03
N ASP A 38 8.03 13.43 1.72
CA ASP A 38 9.11 13.49 0.74
C ASP A 38 10.43 12.98 1.32
N ILE A 39 10.38 11.74 1.79
CA ILE A 39 11.50 10.97 2.34
C ILE A 39 11.48 9.59 1.70
N ASP A 40 12.68 9.08 1.37
CA ASP A 40 12.83 7.70 0.90
C ASP A 40 12.39 6.71 1.98
N PRO A 41 11.60 5.69 1.65
CA PRO A 41 11.17 4.67 2.63
C PRO A 41 12.32 4.03 3.42
N CYS A 42 13.50 3.88 2.80
CA CYS A 42 14.68 3.33 3.48
C CYS A 42 15.26 4.26 4.56
N LEU A 43 14.93 5.55 4.51
CA LEU A 43 15.37 6.57 5.46
C LEU A 43 14.28 6.94 6.49
N LEU A 44 13.10 6.35 6.36
CA LEU A 44 11.97 6.63 7.25
C LEU A 44 12.14 5.86 8.56
N ALA A 45 12.29 6.58 9.67
CA ALA A 45 12.36 6.00 11.02
C ALA A 45 10.95 5.66 11.54
N PHE A 46 10.32 4.63 10.96
CA PHE A 46 8.95 4.25 11.26
C PHE A 46 8.74 3.82 12.72
N ASP A 47 9.76 3.23 13.33
CA ASP A 47 9.80 2.81 14.74
C ASP A 47 9.65 3.99 15.72
N ARG A 48 9.87 5.22 15.27
CA ARG A 48 9.69 6.45 16.04
C ARG A 48 8.29 7.07 15.91
N LEU A 49 7.42 6.49 15.09
CA LEU A 49 6.09 7.03 14.77
C LEU A 49 5.00 6.22 15.47
N GLY A 50 4.51 6.70 16.61
CA GLY A 50 3.42 6.07 17.36
C GLY A 50 2.03 6.29 16.77
N GLY A 51 1.84 7.37 16.01
CA GLY A 51 0.56 7.75 15.38
C GLY A 51 0.33 7.15 13.99
N SER A 52 1.29 6.40 13.45
CA SER A 52 1.21 5.78 12.13
C SER A 52 1.06 4.26 12.22
N LEU A 53 0.15 3.68 11.44
CA LEU A 53 -0.15 2.24 11.45
C LEU A 53 0.64 1.45 10.42
N LYS A 54 0.89 2.06 9.26
CA LYS A 54 1.57 1.44 8.11
C LYS A 54 2.36 2.51 7.38
N PHE A 55 3.46 2.09 6.75
CA PHE A 55 4.12 2.92 5.74
C PHE A 55 4.29 2.14 4.45
N CYS A 56 4.30 2.87 3.35
CA CYS A 56 4.39 2.32 2.01
C CYS A 56 5.28 3.20 1.15
N LYS A 57 5.89 2.60 0.14
CA LYS A 57 6.54 3.32 -0.94
C LYS A 57 5.48 3.82 -1.91
N VAL A 58 5.53 5.10 -2.27
CA VAL A 58 4.72 5.64 -3.36
C VAL A 58 5.33 5.19 -4.68
N LEU A 59 4.59 4.43 -5.46
CA LEU A 59 5.01 3.96 -6.79
C LEU A 59 4.58 4.93 -7.88
N THR A 60 3.36 5.43 -7.79
CA THR A 60 2.79 6.37 -8.74
C THR A 60 1.55 7.06 -8.17
N GLU A 61 1.17 8.16 -8.77
CA GLU A 61 -0.14 8.79 -8.64
C GLU A 61 -0.94 8.56 -9.92
N LEU A 62 -2.23 8.26 -9.77
CA LEU A 62 -3.17 8.14 -10.87
C LEU A 62 -4.24 9.21 -10.72
N ASP A 63 -4.46 9.99 -11.78
CA ASP A 63 -5.54 10.98 -11.84
C ASP A 63 -6.90 10.31 -12.07
N THR A 64 -7.25 9.38 -11.20
CA THR A 64 -8.52 8.68 -11.27
C THR A 64 -8.86 7.93 -9.99
N THR A 65 -10.13 7.91 -9.64
CA THR A 65 -10.72 7.04 -8.60
C THR A 65 -11.51 5.87 -9.20
N ASN A 66 -11.49 5.72 -10.51
CA ASN A 66 -12.19 4.64 -11.20
C ASN A 66 -11.46 3.30 -10.99
N TRP A 67 -12.11 2.39 -10.26
CA TRP A 67 -11.52 1.11 -9.90
C TRP A 67 -11.11 0.24 -11.10
N ASN A 68 -11.83 0.31 -12.21
CA ASN A 68 -11.47 -0.46 -13.41
C ASN A 68 -10.15 0.04 -14.03
N LYS A 69 -9.92 1.36 -14.02
CA LYS A 69 -8.67 1.95 -14.48
C LYS A 69 -7.52 1.59 -13.56
N ILE A 70 -7.75 1.64 -12.24
CA ILE A 70 -6.77 1.23 -11.21
C ILE A 70 -6.44 -0.26 -11.38
N THR A 71 -7.45 -1.12 -11.55
CA THR A 71 -7.26 -2.56 -11.80
C THR A 71 -6.39 -2.82 -13.02
N LYS A 72 -6.67 -2.13 -14.14
CA LYS A 72 -5.88 -2.27 -15.36
C LYS A 72 -4.42 -1.88 -15.11
N PHE A 73 -4.19 -0.74 -14.46
CA PHE A 73 -2.85 -0.29 -14.08
C PHE A 73 -2.13 -1.34 -13.22
N LEU A 74 -2.78 -1.89 -12.19
CA LEU A 74 -2.19 -2.91 -11.32
C LEU A 74 -1.80 -4.17 -12.09
N ILE A 75 -2.63 -4.61 -13.03
CA ILE A 75 -2.35 -5.77 -13.89
C ILE A 75 -1.12 -5.51 -14.77
N ASP A 76 -1.00 -4.30 -15.31
CA ASP A 76 0.08 -3.95 -16.22
C ASP A 76 1.44 -3.80 -15.52
N VAL A 77 1.46 -3.23 -14.29
CA VAL A 77 2.74 -2.96 -13.58
C VAL A 77 3.22 -4.09 -12.68
N SER A 78 2.30 -4.92 -12.15
CA SER A 78 2.65 -5.91 -11.12
C SER A 78 3.65 -6.98 -11.58
N PRO A 79 3.66 -7.47 -12.83
CA PRO A 79 4.68 -8.40 -13.29
C PRO A 79 6.10 -7.83 -13.16
N GLY A 80 6.33 -6.62 -13.67
CA GLY A 80 7.64 -5.98 -13.60
C GLY A 80 8.09 -5.64 -12.16
N HIS A 81 7.15 -5.35 -11.25
CA HIS A 81 7.47 -5.21 -9.85
C HIS A 81 7.82 -6.54 -9.18
N SER A 82 7.11 -7.60 -9.53
CA SER A 82 7.37 -8.92 -8.97
C SER A 82 8.77 -9.44 -9.29
N GLU A 83 9.33 -9.10 -10.43
CA GLU A 83 10.68 -9.50 -10.84
C GLU A 83 11.78 -8.83 -9.99
N LYS A 84 11.49 -7.66 -9.41
CA LYS A 84 12.42 -6.91 -8.54
C LYS A 84 12.40 -7.35 -7.09
N MET A 85 11.46 -8.20 -6.72
CA MET A 85 11.33 -8.72 -5.35
C MET A 85 12.18 -10.00 -5.17
N PRO A 86 12.56 -10.36 -3.93
CA PRO A 86 13.30 -11.58 -3.66
C PRO A 86 12.66 -12.82 -4.31
N GLU A 87 13.47 -13.78 -4.72
CA GLU A 87 12.98 -15.02 -5.33
C GLU A 87 12.08 -15.82 -4.38
N GLY A 88 11.20 -16.64 -4.96
CA GLY A 88 10.33 -17.54 -4.23
C GLY A 88 8.84 -17.20 -4.35
N LYS A 89 8.06 -17.80 -3.47
CA LYS A 89 6.61 -17.61 -3.42
C LYS A 89 6.27 -16.21 -2.92
N MET A 90 5.48 -15.49 -3.70
CA MET A 90 5.01 -14.14 -3.35
C MET A 90 3.62 -14.20 -2.72
N ASN A 91 3.41 -13.47 -1.62
CA ASN A 91 2.10 -13.20 -1.07
C ASN A 91 1.60 -11.85 -1.62
N LEU A 92 0.35 -11.82 -2.09
CA LEU A 92 -0.29 -10.64 -2.67
C LEU A 92 -1.52 -10.27 -1.86
N GLY A 93 -1.55 -9.06 -1.36
CA GLY A 93 -2.71 -8.45 -0.73
C GLY A 93 -2.99 -7.08 -1.32
N ILE A 94 -4.25 -6.72 -1.49
CA ILE A 94 -4.69 -5.40 -1.95
C ILE A 94 -5.58 -4.77 -0.89
N SER A 95 -5.29 -3.55 -0.49
CA SER A 95 -6.13 -2.71 0.37
C SER A 95 -6.53 -1.45 -0.40
N ALA A 96 -7.81 -1.08 -0.34
CA ALA A 96 -8.31 0.17 -0.89
C ALA A 96 -8.67 1.11 0.27
N ILE A 97 -7.90 2.18 0.42
CA ILE A 97 -8.09 3.15 1.49
C ILE A 97 -8.66 4.43 0.90
N GLY A 98 -9.81 4.88 1.43
CA GLY A 98 -10.47 6.10 0.96
C GLY A 98 -11.21 5.97 -0.38
N LEU A 99 -11.35 4.75 -0.91
CA LEU A 99 -12.08 4.47 -2.14
C LEU A 99 -13.40 3.74 -1.85
N ASN A 100 -14.43 4.06 -2.61
CA ASN A 100 -15.72 3.34 -2.53
C ASN A 100 -15.69 2.13 -3.48
N VAL A 101 -15.19 1.00 -2.97
CA VAL A 101 -15.10 -0.26 -3.70
C VAL A 101 -15.49 -1.42 -2.80
N SER A 102 -16.17 -2.42 -3.34
CA SER A 102 -16.57 -3.60 -2.55
C SER A 102 -15.41 -4.60 -2.38
N PRO A 103 -15.37 -5.36 -1.27
CA PRO A 103 -14.36 -6.41 -1.06
C PRO A 103 -14.30 -7.42 -2.21
N ALA A 104 -15.47 -7.79 -2.78
CA ALA A 104 -15.53 -8.71 -3.92
C ALA A 104 -14.83 -8.17 -5.17
N LYS A 105 -14.89 -6.85 -5.43
CA LYS A 105 -14.16 -6.23 -6.54
C LYS A 105 -12.65 -6.23 -6.28
N ILE A 106 -12.23 -5.99 -5.04
CA ILE A 106 -10.81 -6.04 -4.65
C ILE A 106 -10.29 -7.47 -4.83
N GLU A 107 -11.03 -8.46 -4.39
CA GLU A 107 -10.65 -9.87 -4.56
C GLU A 107 -10.55 -10.27 -6.03
N SER A 108 -11.51 -9.88 -6.87
CA SER A 108 -11.45 -10.09 -8.32
C SER A 108 -10.21 -9.43 -8.94
N THR A 109 -9.87 -8.21 -8.51
CA THR A 109 -8.64 -7.52 -8.94
C THR A 109 -7.41 -8.30 -8.50
N SER A 110 -7.35 -8.76 -7.26
CA SER A 110 -6.23 -9.56 -6.74
C SER A 110 -6.01 -10.84 -7.53
N LEU A 111 -7.09 -11.53 -7.92
CA LEU A 111 -7.01 -12.71 -8.78
C LEU A 111 -6.52 -12.39 -10.19
N SER A 112 -6.92 -11.25 -10.73
CA SER A 112 -6.47 -10.80 -12.05
C SER A 112 -4.97 -10.43 -12.04
N VAL A 113 -4.51 -9.72 -11.01
CA VAL A 113 -3.10 -9.40 -10.79
C VAL A 113 -2.28 -10.68 -10.60
N LYS A 114 -2.77 -11.63 -9.79
CA LYS A 114 -2.14 -12.95 -9.64
C LYS A 114 -1.94 -13.66 -10.99
N LYS A 115 -2.96 -13.65 -11.85
CA LYS A 115 -2.87 -14.25 -13.19
C LYS A 115 -1.79 -13.57 -14.04
N ALA A 116 -1.68 -12.24 -13.95
CA ALA A 116 -0.66 -11.48 -14.68
C ALA A 116 0.75 -11.83 -14.19
N ILE A 117 0.99 -11.84 -12.88
CA ILE A 117 2.30 -12.20 -12.30
C ILE A 117 2.67 -13.65 -12.61
N ARG A 118 1.73 -14.57 -12.57
CA ARG A 118 1.99 -15.99 -12.89
C ARG A 118 2.47 -16.23 -14.33
N LYS A 119 2.23 -15.30 -15.25
CA LYS A 119 2.81 -15.35 -16.60
C LYS A 119 4.34 -15.23 -16.60
N THR A 120 4.92 -14.65 -15.56
CA THR A 120 6.39 -14.61 -15.34
C THR A 120 6.93 -15.87 -14.65
N SER A 121 6.13 -16.94 -14.58
CA SER A 121 6.43 -18.20 -13.89
C SER A 121 6.60 -18.10 -12.37
N ARG A 122 6.23 -16.97 -11.76
CA ARG A 122 6.34 -16.77 -10.31
C ARG A 122 5.13 -17.33 -9.56
N PRO A 123 5.32 -18.16 -8.51
CA PRO A 123 4.22 -18.62 -7.67
C PRO A 123 3.67 -17.48 -6.80
N VAL A 124 2.36 -17.23 -6.87
CA VAL A 124 1.68 -16.16 -6.11
C VAL A 124 0.51 -16.74 -5.32
N ARG A 125 0.45 -16.38 -4.04
CA ARG A 125 -0.70 -16.61 -3.16
C ARG A 125 -1.42 -15.29 -2.93
N VAL A 126 -2.74 -15.26 -3.18
CA VAL A 126 -3.58 -14.11 -2.82
C VAL A 126 -4.07 -14.27 -1.39
N VAL A 127 -3.98 -13.21 -0.62
CA VAL A 127 -4.62 -13.10 0.70
C VAL A 127 -6.01 -12.51 0.49
N PRO A 128 -7.08 -13.24 0.83
CA PRO A 128 -8.45 -12.80 0.56
C PRO A 128 -8.84 -11.61 1.44
N ASN A 129 -9.60 -10.69 0.86
CA ASN A 129 -10.16 -9.55 1.56
C ASN A 129 -11.53 -9.91 2.15
N LYS A 130 -11.67 -9.80 3.47
CA LYS A 130 -12.98 -9.80 4.14
C LYS A 130 -13.62 -8.40 4.12
N GLU A 131 -12.78 -7.38 4.14
CA GLU A 131 -13.12 -5.96 4.10
C GLU A 131 -12.31 -5.25 3.02
N ILE A 132 -12.56 -3.96 2.83
CA ILE A 132 -11.83 -3.13 1.84
C ILE A 132 -10.34 -2.96 2.17
N GLU A 133 -9.98 -3.13 3.45
CA GLU A 133 -8.60 -3.06 3.94
C GLU A 133 -8.20 -4.40 4.56
N ILE A 134 -6.98 -4.83 4.31
CA ILE A 134 -6.36 -5.95 5.02
C ILE A 134 -5.91 -5.43 6.38
N SER A 135 -6.38 -6.08 7.44
CA SER A 135 -6.05 -5.69 8.82
C SER A 135 -4.56 -5.90 9.13
N THR A 136 -4.03 -5.14 10.07
CA THR A 136 -2.62 -5.27 10.49
C THR A 136 -2.26 -6.69 10.93
N PRO A 137 -3.07 -7.42 11.72
CA PRO A 137 -2.80 -8.82 12.03
C PRO A 137 -2.72 -9.72 10.78
N GLN A 138 -3.57 -9.50 9.78
CA GLN A 138 -3.52 -10.26 8.52
C GLN A 138 -2.26 -9.93 7.71
N VAL A 139 -1.81 -8.68 7.71
CA VAL A 139 -0.57 -8.26 7.05
C VAL A 139 0.61 -9.00 7.66
N ILE A 140 0.72 -9.00 8.99
CA ILE A 140 1.82 -9.66 9.72
C ILE A 140 1.75 -11.18 9.54
N HIS A 141 0.58 -11.79 9.76
CA HIS A 141 0.40 -13.25 9.68
C HIS A 141 0.68 -13.82 8.28
N ASN A 142 0.41 -13.04 7.24
CA ASN A 142 0.59 -13.48 5.85
C ASN A 142 1.88 -12.95 5.21
N ASP A 143 2.75 -12.31 5.99
CA ASP A 143 4.03 -11.78 5.49
C ASP A 143 3.82 -10.90 4.26
N LEU A 144 2.96 -9.87 4.41
CA LEU A 144 2.66 -8.91 3.35
C LEU A 144 3.53 -7.65 3.45
N CYS A 145 4.43 -7.60 4.42
CA CYS A 145 5.43 -6.54 4.53
C CYS A 145 6.60 -6.88 3.60
N GLY A 146 6.89 -5.98 2.67
CA GLY A 146 8.02 -6.08 1.76
C GLY A 146 9.25 -5.35 2.26
#